data_14eaace25692c9e775d2f3db0db5b602
#
_entry.id   14eaace25692c9e775d2f3db0db5b602
#
_cell.length_a   1.000
_cell.length_b   1.000
_cell.length_c   1.000
_cell.angle_alpha   90.00
_cell.angle_beta   90.00
_cell.angle_gamma   90.00
#
_symmetry.space_group_name_H-M   'P 1'
#
loop_
_entity.id
_entity.type
_entity.pdbx_description
1 polymer ?
#
loop_
_entity_poly.entity_id
_entity_poly.type
_entity_poly.pdbx_seq_one_letter_code
_entity_poly.pdbx_strand_id
1 'polypeptide(L)'
;MKIALCLFSISGLLLYSQLKEKDSLKDKLTKLQYDVTQNCSTEPPFQNEYWDNKEDGIYVDIISEKPLFCSIHKYDSGTGWPSFYDIINDDAVKESDDYDLGYKRTELKSTSSNAHLGHLFNDGPKQTGMRYCINSASLKF
;
A
#
# COMPACT_ATOMS: atom_id res chain seq x y z
N MET A 1 7.73 43.39 6.81
CA MET A 1 6.37 42.91 7.16
C MET A 1 5.57 42.30 5.99
N LYS A 2 6.15 42.07 4.79
CA LYS A 2 5.46 41.46 3.61
C LYS A 2 5.79 39.98 3.37
N ILE A 3 6.79 39.42 4.05
CA ILE A 3 7.25 38.02 3.82
C ILE A 3 6.42 37.01 4.63
N ALA A 4 5.88 37.39 5.77
CA ALA A 4 5.07 36.51 6.61
C ALA A 4 3.69 36.18 6.01
N LEU A 5 3.13 37.05 5.18
CA LEU A 5 1.79 36.84 4.55
C LEU A 5 1.83 35.82 3.41
N CYS A 6 2.97 35.68 2.71
CA CYS A 6 3.16 34.71 1.62
C CYS A 6 3.28 33.26 2.13
N LEU A 7 3.90 33.03 3.29
CA LEU A 7 4.07 31.68 3.86
C LEU A 7 2.75 31.08 4.35
N PHE A 8 1.85 31.90 4.86
CA PHE A 8 0.50 31.46 5.29
C PHE A 8 -0.41 31.08 4.10
N SER A 9 -0.24 31.71 2.96
CA SER A 9 -1.03 31.42 1.74
C SER A 9 -0.60 30.11 1.06
N ILE A 10 0.70 29.78 1.07
CA ILE A 10 1.24 28.56 0.46
C ILE A 10 0.84 27.33 1.27
N SER A 11 0.94 27.37 2.61
CA SER A 11 0.52 26.27 3.48
C SER A 11 -0.99 26.02 3.43
N GLY A 12 -1.81 27.07 3.29
CA GLY A 12 -3.26 26.96 3.11
C GLY A 12 -3.64 26.32 1.77
N LEU A 13 -2.95 26.65 0.69
CA LEU A 13 -3.18 26.04 -0.63
C LEU A 13 -2.79 24.55 -0.64
N LEU A 14 -1.67 24.19 -0.03
CA LEU A 14 -1.23 22.79 0.09
C LEU A 14 -2.23 21.96 0.90
N LEU A 15 -2.69 22.47 2.04
CA LEU A 15 -3.69 21.79 2.86
C LEU A 15 -5.02 21.62 2.11
N TYR A 16 -5.47 22.63 1.40
CA TYR A 16 -6.69 22.57 0.58
C TYR A 16 -6.56 21.55 -0.56
N SER A 17 -5.41 21.47 -1.23
CA SER A 17 -5.18 20.50 -2.29
C SER A 17 -5.19 19.07 -1.75
N GLN A 18 -4.58 18.81 -0.59
CA GLN A 18 -4.56 17.50 0.07
C GLN A 18 -5.96 17.05 0.52
N LEU A 19 -6.77 17.97 1.06
CA LEU A 19 -8.16 17.68 1.44
C LEU A 19 -9.01 17.33 0.22
N LYS A 20 -8.88 18.08 -0.88
CA LYS A 20 -9.60 17.81 -2.12
C LYS A 20 -9.18 16.48 -2.75
N GLU A 21 -7.91 16.10 -2.68
CA GLU A 21 -7.42 14.82 -3.16
C GLU A 21 -8.00 13.66 -2.33
N LYS A 22 -8.03 13.77 -1.01
CA LYS A 22 -8.65 12.78 -0.11
C LYS A 22 -10.15 12.61 -0.37
N ASP A 23 -10.88 13.70 -0.61
CA ASP A 23 -12.31 13.64 -0.94
C ASP A 23 -12.53 12.97 -2.31
N SER A 24 -11.68 13.26 -3.30
CA SER A 24 -11.72 12.60 -4.61
C SER A 24 -11.44 11.09 -4.52
N LEU A 25 -10.58 10.63 -3.60
CA LEU A 25 -10.32 9.20 -3.39
C LEU A 25 -11.50 8.49 -2.73
N LYS A 26 -12.23 9.14 -1.82
CA LYS A 26 -13.45 8.57 -1.21
C LYS A 26 -14.55 8.28 -2.23
N ASP A 27 -14.63 9.09 -3.29
CA ASP A 27 -15.61 8.90 -4.36
C ASP A 27 -15.23 7.76 -5.32
N LYS A 28 -13.93 7.45 -5.43
CA LYS A 28 -13.39 6.45 -6.38
C LYS A 28 -13.18 5.08 -5.77
N LEU A 29 -12.90 5.01 -4.48
CA LEU A 29 -12.58 3.79 -3.77
C LEU A 29 -13.77 3.29 -2.96
N THR A 30 -13.88 1.97 -2.81
CA THR A 30 -14.79 1.42 -1.80
C THR A 30 -14.34 1.85 -0.40
N LYS A 31 -15.25 1.76 0.59
CA LYS A 31 -14.89 2.07 1.98
C LYS A 31 -13.68 1.26 2.46
N LEU A 32 -13.63 -0.04 2.15
CA LEU A 32 -12.51 -0.91 2.54
C LEU A 32 -11.20 -0.48 1.87
N GLN A 33 -11.22 -0.23 0.56
CA GLN A 33 -10.05 0.25 -0.17
C GLN A 33 -9.53 1.58 0.39
N TYR A 34 -10.43 2.51 0.69
CA TYR A 34 -10.06 3.78 1.30
C TYR A 34 -9.46 3.59 2.70
N ASP A 35 -10.12 2.80 3.56
CA ASP A 35 -9.64 2.56 4.93
C ASP A 35 -8.27 1.86 4.93
N VAL A 36 -8.04 0.90 4.05
CA VAL A 36 -6.74 0.23 3.91
C VAL A 36 -5.69 1.21 3.39
N THR A 37 -5.93 1.87 2.27
CA THR A 37 -4.90 2.68 1.60
C THR A 37 -4.58 4.00 2.30
N GLN A 38 -5.57 4.62 2.98
CA GLN A 38 -5.46 5.96 3.57
C GLN A 38 -5.39 5.97 5.10
N ASN A 39 -5.96 4.95 5.76
CA ASN A 39 -6.05 4.86 7.22
C ASN A 39 -5.24 3.69 7.79
N CYS A 40 -4.41 3.03 6.98
CA CYS A 40 -3.57 1.88 7.37
C CYS A 40 -4.35 0.72 8.00
N SER A 41 -5.61 0.54 7.60
CA SER A 41 -6.42 -0.61 8.03
C SER A 41 -5.95 -1.89 7.38
N THR A 42 -6.31 -3.03 7.97
CA THR A 42 -6.03 -4.37 7.42
C THR A 42 -7.35 -5.07 7.11
N GLU A 43 -7.48 -5.63 5.93
CA GLU A 43 -8.62 -6.46 5.54
C GLU A 43 -8.61 -7.83 6.25
N PRO A 44 -9.73 -8.55 6.34
CA PRO A 44 -9.78 -9.88 6.95
C PRO A 44 -8.96 -10.91 6.17
N PRO A 45 -8.26 -11.83 6.86
CA PRO A 45 -7.55 -12.93 6.21
C PRO A 45 -8.54 -13.93 5.58
N PHE A 46 -8.17 -14.55 4.48
CA PHE A 46 -8.97 -15.54 3.74
C PHE A 46 -10.32 -15.02 3.21
N GLN A 47 -10.61 -13.74 3.35
CA GLN A 47 -11.84 -13.07 2.90
C GLN A 47 -11.50 -11.81 2.11
N ASN A 48 -10.56 -11.94 1.17
CA ASN A 48 -10.13 -10.86 0.29
C ASN A 48 -9.89 -11.39 -1.13
N GLU A 49 -9.79 -10.49 -2.10
CA GLU A 49 -9.93 -10.84 -3.52
C GLU A 49 -8.77 -11.69 -4.07
N TYR A 50 -7.55 -11.45 -3.59
CA TYR A 50 -6.35 -12.03 -4.26
C TYR A 50 -5.53 -12.98 -3.38
N TRP A 51 -5.97 -13.34 -2.17
CA TRP A 51 -5.17 -14.23 -1.31
C TRP A 51 -4.88 -15.58 -1.98
N ASP A 52 -5.83 -16.15 -2.70
CA ASP A 52 -5.72 -17.43 -3.41
C ASP A 52 -5.69 -17.29 -4.95
N ASN A 53 -5.58 -16.08 -5.49
CA ASN A 53 -5.45 -15.86 -6.93
C ASN A 53 -4.14 -16.47 -7.44
N LYS A 54 -4.25 -17.35 -8.47
CA LYS A 54 -3.14 -18.06 -9.11
C LYS A 54 -2.99 -17.72 -10.59
N GLU A 55 -3.70 -16.72 -11.07
CA GLU A 55 -3.60 -16.28 -12.45
C GLU A 55 -2.29 -15.55 -12.72
N ASP A 56 -1.76 -15.69 -13.93
CA ASP A 56 -0.56 -14.98 -14.36
C ASP A 56 -0.90 -13.52 -14.70
N GLY A 57 -0.15 -12.60 -14.10
CA GLY A 57 -0.38 -11.16 -14.33
C GLY A 57 0.40 -10.27 -13.39
N ILE A 58 0.02 -9.01 -13.43
CA ILE A 58 0.64 -7.94 -12.65
C ILE A 58 -0.38 -7.36 -11.67
N TYR A 59 0.05 -7.20 -10.43
CA TYR A 59 -0.70 -6.49 -9.40
C TYR A 59 -0.24 -5.04 -9.37
N VAL A 60 -1.16 -4.12 -9.60
CA VAL A 60 -0.92 -2.68 -9.63
C VAL A 60 -1.51 -2.00 -8.40
N ASP A 61 -1.00 -0.84 -8.06
CA ASP A 61 -1.55 0.06 -7.06
C ASP A 61 -2.98 0.48 -7.45
N ILE A 62 -3.95 0.28 -6.56
CA ILE A 62 -5.37 0.59 -6.82
C ILE A 62 -5.62 2.08 -7.11
N ILE A 63 -4.73 2.98 -6.67
CA ILE A 63 -4.87 4.44 -6.83
C ILE A 63 -4.14 4.92 -8.08
N SER A 64 -2.86 4.59 -8.22
CA SER A 64 -2.00 5.11 -9.30
C SER A 64 -1.93 4.22 -10.53
N GLU A 65 -2.42 2.98 -10.42
CA GLU A 65 -2.31 1.92 -11.44
C GLU A 65 -0.85 1.60 -11.85
N LYS A 66 0.12 1.97 -11.01
CA LYS A 66 1.52 1.63 -11.24
C LYS A 66 1.80 0.18 -10.80
N PRO A 67 2.60 -0.58 -11.56
CA PRO A 67 2.97 -1.95 -11.21
C PRO A 67 3.69 -2.04 -9.86
N LEU A 68 3.30 -3.01 -9.03
CA LEU A 68 3.88 -3.26 -7.72
C LEU A 68 4.49 -4.66 -7.60
N PHE A 69 3.72 -5.69 -8.01
CA PHE A 69 4.11 -7.09 -7.87
C PHE A 69 3.77 -7.88 -9.14
N CYS A 70 4.47 -8.98 -9.35
CA CYS A 70 4.21 -9.93 -10.42
C CYS A 70 3.76 -11.29 -9.86
N SER A 71 2.86 -11.98 -10.54
CA SER A 71 2.36 -13.31 -10.15
C SER A 71 3.47 -14.34 -9.98
N ILE A 72 4.58 -14.22 -10.72
CA ILE A 72 5.74 -15.14 -10.61
C ILE A 72 6.41 -15.08 -9.22
N HIS A 73 6.26 -13.98 -8.49
CA HIS A 73 6.78 -13.81 -7.13
C HIS A 73 5.75 -14.13 -6.05
N LYS A 74 4.49 -14.39 -6.45
CA LYS A 74 3.41 -14.73 -5.52
C LYS A 74 3.51 -16.18 -5.05
N TYR A 75 3.24 -16.40 -3.77
CA TYR A 75 3.18 -17.74 -3.19
C TYR A 75 2.13 -17.84 -2.09
N ASP A 76 1.72 -19.05 -1.75
CA ASP A 76 0.83 -19.31 -0.61
C ASP A 76 1.64 -19.31 0.69
N SER A 77 1.47 -18.26 1.49
CA SER A 77 2.11 -18.14 2.81
C SER A 77 1.29 -18.78 3.93
N GLY A 78 0.06 -19.22 3.65
CA GLY A 78 -0.87 -19.72 4.67
C GLY A 78 -1.44 -18.64 5.59
N THR A 79 -1.16 -17.35 5.33
CA THR A 79 -1.59 -16.24 6.22
C THR A 79 -2.96 -15.68 5.88
N GLY A 80 -3.47 -15.97 4.67
CA GLY A 80 -4.77 -15.48 4.19
C GLY A 80 -4.73 -14.11 3.53
N TRP A 81 -3.56 -13.56 3.26
CA TRP A 81 -3.33 -12.37 2.44
C TRP A 81 -2.42 -12.68 1.26
N PRO A 82 -2.53 -11.92 0.15
CA PRO A 82 -1.57 -12.02 -0.95
C PRO A 82 -0.14 -11.84 -0.44
N SER A 83 0.71 -12.80 -0.74
CA SER A 83 2.10 -12.81 -0.31
C SER A 83 3.04 -12.95 -1.49
N PHE A 84 4.06 -12.11 -1.52
CA PHE A 84 5.07 -12.09 -2.57
C PHE A 84 6.45 -12.18 -1.92
N TYR A 85 7.40 -12.80 -2.60
CA TYR A 85 8.77 -12.85 -2.10
C TYR A 85 9.67 -11.76 -2.70
N ASP A 86 9.18 -11.02 -3.71
CA ASP A 86 9.88 -9.92 -4.34
C ASP A 86 8.92 -8.86 -4.90
N ILE A 87 9.41 -7.64 -5.11
CA ILE A 87 8.72 -6.52 -5.78
C ILE A 87 9.03 -6.52 -7.28
N ILE A 88 8.24 -5.77 -8.05
CA ILE A 88 8.43 -5.75 -9.52
C ILE A 88 9.69 -4.99 -9.92
N ASN A 89 10.06 -3.97 -9.17
CA ASN A 89 11.31 -3.20 -9.27
C ASN A 89 11.56 -2.43 -7.96
N ASP A 90 12.80 -2.01 -7.74
CA ASP A 90 13.26 -1.40 -6.49
C ASP A 90 12.54 -0.09 -6.12
N ASP A 91 11.96 0.61 -7.09
CA ASP A 91 11.28 1.89 -6.89
C ASP A 91 9.76 1.75 -6.69
N ALA A 92 9.20 0.54 -6.80
CA ALA A 92 7.75 0.33 -6.74
C ALA A 92 7.17 0.57 -5.34
N VAL A 93 7.90 0.14 -4.32
CA VAL A 93 7.45 0.11 -2.92
C VAL A 93 8.49 0.78 -2.04
N LYS A 94 8.04 1.54 -1.05
CA LYS A 94 8.88 2.14 -0.01
C LYS A 94 8.53 1.58 1.37
N GLU A 95 9.53 1.54 2.23
CA GLU A 95 9.45 1.01 3.59
C GLU A 95 9.43 2.15 4.61
N SER A 96 8.73 1.95 5.71
CA SER A 96 8.74 2.83 6.87
C SER A 96 8.55 2.04 8.16
N ASP A 97 9.04 2.58 9.27
CA ASP A 97 8.84 1.98 10.59
C ASP A 97 7.39 2.18 11.05
N ASP A 98 6.78 1.12 11.56
CA ASP A 98 5.44 1.11 12.15
C ASP A 98 5.49 0.54 13.57
N TYR A 99 4.89 1.25 14.54
CA TYR A 99 4.82 0.90 15.95
C TYR A 99 3.39 0.78 16.50
N ASP A 100 2.38 0.77 15.63
CA ASP A 100 0.96 0.81 16.03
C ASP A 100 0.53 -0.35 16.94
N LEU A 101 1.20 -1.51 16.83
CA LEU A 101 0.95 -2.66 17.71
C LEU A 101 1.85 -2.71 18.95
N GLY A 102 2.63 -1.67 19.24
CA GLY A 102 3.54 -1.60 20.39
C GLY A 102 4.89 -2.30 20.19
N TYR A 103 5.16 -2.82 18.99
CA TYR A 103 6.46 -3.34 18.57
C TYR A 103 6.76 -2.89 17.13
N LYS A 104 8.04 -2.89 16.76
CA LYS A 104 8.47 -2.45 15.43
C LYS A 104 8.06 -3.44 14.36
N ARG A 105 7.39 -2.95 13.32
CA ARG A 105 7.16 -3.61 12.04
C ARG A 105 7.68 -2.74 10.90
N THR A 106 7.85 -3.32 9.72
CA THR A 106 8.15 -2.57 8.50
C THR A 106 6.87 -2.42 7.68
N GLU A 107 6.33 -1.21 7.63
CA GLU A 107 5.19 -0.86 6.78
C GLU A 107 5.63 -0.71 5.33
N LEU A 108 4.80 -1.19 4.41
CA LEU A 108 4.98 -1.05 2.97
C LEU A 108 3.98 -0.06 2.40
N LYS A 109 4.48 0.90 1.62
CA LYS A 109 3.66 1.88 0.88
C LYS A 109 4.02 1.91 -0.59
N SER A 110 3.03 2.18 -1.43
CA SER A 110 3.30 2.51 -2.82
C SER A 110 4.16 3.78 -2.93
N THR A 111 5.22 3.74 -3.70
CA THR A 111 6.05 4.94 -3.94
C THR A 111 5.29 6.00 -4.71
N SER A 112 4.43 5.61 -5.64
CA SER A 112 3.71 6.53 -6.54
C SER A 112 2.52 7.23 -5.89
N SER A 113 1.73 6.54 -5.06
CA SER A 113 0.50 7.08 -4.46
C SER A 113 0.58 7.33 -2.96
N ASN A 114 1.65 6.83 -2.30
CA ASN A 114 1.77 6.77 -0.85
C ASN A 114 0.70 5.91 -0.15
N ALA A 115 -0.06 5.10 -0.90
CA ALA A 115 -1.04 4.18 -0.35
C ALA A 115 -0.38 3.14 0.56
N HIS A 116 -1.00 2.88 1.72
CA HIS A 116 -0.63 1.72 2.54
C HIS A 116 -0.92 0.42 1.78
N LEU A 117 0.06 -0.48 1.72
CA LEU A 117 -0.06 -1.77 1.05
C LEU A 117 -0.16 -2.93 2.04
N GLY A 118 0.64 -2.92 3.08
CA GLY A 118 0.80 -4.00 4.04
C GLY A 118 2.12 -3.89 4.79
N HIS A 119 2.73 -5.05 5.09
CA HIS A 119 3.96 -5.12 5.87
C HIS A 119 4.96 -6.11 5.29
N LEU A 120 6.24 -5.86 5.56
CA LEU A 120 7.36 -6.72 5.21
C LEU A 120 7.78 -7.57 6.41
N PHE A 121 8.00 -8.88 6.16
CA PHE A 121 8.48 -9.86 7.13
C PHE A 121 9.70 -10.58 6.58
N ASN A 122 10.54 -11.13 7.47
CA ASN A 122 11.75 -11.87 7.13
C ASN A 122 11.57 -13.40 7.25
N ASP A 123 10.33 -13.85 7.10
CA ASP A 123 9.92 -15.26 7.17
C ASP A 123 9.46 -15.81 5.81
N GLY A 124 9.93 -15.20 4.73
CA GLY A 124 9.63 -15.59 3.36
C GLY A 124 10.41 -16.80 2.88
N PRO A 125 10.15 -17.25 1.63
CA PRO A 125 10.81 -18.40 1.03
C PRO A 125 12.29 -18.11 0.73
N LYS A 126 13.05 -19.16 0.46
CA LYS A 126 14.52 -19.11 0.31
C LYS A 126 15.04 -18.21 -0.82
N GLN A 127 14.20 -17.82 -1.78
CA GLN A 127 14.56 -16.97 -2.91
C GLN A 127 15.10 -15.62 -2.45
N THR A 128 14.44 -15.00 -1.47
CA THR A 128 14.85 -13.71 -0.90
C THR A 128 14.85 -13.73 0.63
N GLY A 129 14.17 -14.69 1.28
CA GLY A 129 13.90 -14.69 2.71
C GLY A 129 12.85 -13.69 3.14
N MET A 130 12.29 -12.91 2.21
CA MET A 130 11.34 -11.84 2.48
C MET A 130 9.91 -12.24 2.14
N ARG A 131 8.95 -11.76 2.93
CA ARG A 131 7.52 -11.88 2.67
C ARG A 131 6.86 -10.51 2.68
N TYR A 132 6.46 -10.06 1.51
CA TYR A 132 5.62 -8.89 1.30
C TYR A 132 4.18 -9.33 1.49
N CYS A 133 3.60 -9.04 2.67
CA CYS A 133 2.22 -9.39 3.03
C CYS A 133 1.32 -8.19 2.71
N ILE A 134 0.49 -8.33 1.69
CA ILE A 134 -0.19 -7.19 1.04
C ILE A 134 -1.70 -7.33 1.17
N ASN A 135 -2.41 -6.22 1.40
CA ASN A 135 -3.87 -6.19 1.35
C ASN A 135 -4.34 -6.22 -0.10
N SER A 136 -5.28 -7.12 -0.43
CA SER A 136 -5.94 -7.13 -1.75
C SER A 136 -6.63 -5.80 -2.04
N ALA A 137 -7.19 -5.15 -1.02
CA ALA A 137 -7.88 -3.87 -1.14
C ALA A 137 -6.98 -2.71 -1.62
N SER A 138 -5.65 -2.84 -1.53
CA SER A 138 -4.70 -1.88 -2.07
C SER A 138 -4.22 -2.20 -3.48
N LEU A 139 -4.67 -3.31 -4.04
CA LEU A 139 -4.24 -3.85 -5.34
C LEU A 139 -5.39 -3.87 -6.36
N LYS A 140 -5.00 -3.89 -7.63
CA LYS A 140 -5.80 -4.28 -8.79
C LYS A 140 -4.97 -5.26 -9.62
N PHE A 141 -5.61 -6.36 -10.07
CA PHE A 141 -4.98 -7.37 -10.92
C PHE A 141 -5.28 -7.10 -12.39
#